data_7243ae811e18c81e57a205dee603aa73
#
_entry.id   7243ae811e18c81e57a205dee603aa73
#
_cell.length_a   1.000
_cell.length_b   1.000
_cell.length_c   1.000
_cell.angle_alpha   90.00
_cell.angle_beta   90.00
_cell.angle_gamma   90.00
#
_symmetry.space_group_name_H-M   'P 1'
#
loop_
_entity.id
_entity.type
_entity.pdbx_description
1 polymer ?
#
loop_
_entity_poly.entity_id
_entity_poly.type
_entity_poly.pdbx_seq_one_letter_code
_entity_poly.pdbx_strand_id
1 'polypeptide(L)'
;MRLTYRPELLKRVSDARAFGRVAVLFGGNSSEREISLLSGNAVLEALRSRGIDAHAFDPRDLPLSDLITARFERVWIALHGPGGEDGTLQGALECLGVPYTGSGVMGSAIGMDKLRTKRLALAAGVPTADFVVLQGSADFEPAIERLKLPLIVKPATQGSSVGMTRVERAEDLPSAFAAASSLESLVFAEPWIPGKEYTVALLQGEALPSIRIETPKTFYDYEAKYFRDDTRYFCPSGLGASAEAHLRNLALAAFEAAGASGWGRADFMMDAAGRPLLLEINTIPGMTSHSLVPMAARAVGIDFAELTWRVLETSFTRVPAQQAPARP
;
A
#
# COMPACT_ATOMS: atom_id res chain seq x y z
N MET A 1 -23.82 -7.19 -10.21
CA MET A 1 -23.46 -8.60 -9.91
C MET A 1 -22.20 -8.56 -9.06
N ARG A 2 -22.22 -9.06 -7.81
CA ARG A 2 -21.09 -8.92 -6.87
C ARG A 2 -19.89 -9.78 -7.32
N LEU A 3 -18.67 -9.26 -7.21
CA LEU A 3 -17.45 -10.04 -7.42
C LEU A 3 -17.12 -10.90 -6.20
N THR A 4 -16.46 -12.03 -6.44
CA THR A 4 -15.90 -12.91 -5.42
C THR A 4 -14.41 -13.08 -5.65
N TYR A 5 -13.61 -13.01 -4.56
CA TYR A 5 -12.17 -13.27 -4.62
C TYR A 5 -11.89 -14.78 -4.62
N ARG A 6 -11.15 -15.23 -5.62
CA ARG A 6 -10.80 -16.64 -5.87
C ARG A 6 -9.31 -16.72 -6.19
N PRO A 7 -8.43 -16.83 -5.18
CA PRO A 7 -6.96 -16.83 -5.38
C PRO A 7 -6.49 -17.98 -6.27
N GLU A 8 -7.20 -19.12 -6.26
CA GLU A 8 -6.91 -20.27 -7.12
C GLU A 8 -7.12 -20.01 -8.63
N LEU A 9 -7.78 -18.91 -8.97
CA LEU A 9 -7.95 -18.50 -10.37
C LEU A 9 -6.81 -17.61 -10.88
N LEU A 10 -5.83 -17.29 -10.04
CA LEU A 10 -4.62 -16.62 -10.50
C LEU A 10 -3.94 -17.49 -11.56
N LYS A 11 -3.76 -16.94 -12.74
CA LYS A 11 -3.12 -17.64 -13.86
C LYS A 11 -2.14 -16.75 -14.58
N ARG A 12 -1.09 -17.35 -15.09
CA ARG A 12 -0.20 -16.69 -16.03
C ARG A 12 -0.86 -16.60 -17.39
N VAL A 13 -0.81 -15.44 -17.99
CA VAL A 13 -1.40 -15.14 -19.30
C VAL A 13 -0.28 -14.79 -20.27
N SER A 14 -0.26 -15.43 -21.43
CA SER A 14 0.73 -15.16 -22.49
C SER A 14 0.18 -14.32 -23.65
N ASP A 15 -1.14 -14.22 -23.77
CA ASP A 15 -1.81 -13.48 -24.85
C ASP A 15 -2.48 -12.22 -24.27
N ALA A 16 -2.08 -11.05 -24.73
CA ALA A 16 -2.64 -9.77 -24.32
C ALA A 16 -4.17 -9.69 -24.50
N ARG A 17 -4.71 -10.37 -25.51
CA ARG A 17 -6.16 -10.41 -25.79
C ARG A 17 -6.97 -11.07 -24.68
N ALA A 18 -6.35 -11.93 -23.85
CA ALA A 18 -7.04 -12.56 -22.72
C ALA A 18 -7.47 -11.54 -21.63
N PHE A 19 -6.88 -10.35 -21.60
CA PHE A 19 -7.29 -9.30 -20.67
C PHE A 19 -8.53 -8.53 -21.15
N GLY A 20 -8.84 -8.57 -22.46
CA GLY A 20 -9.88 -7.75 -23.05
C GLY A 20 -9.56 -6.26 -22.96
N ARG A 21 -10.57 -5.43 -22.91
CA ARG A 21 -10.43 -3.98 -22.80
C ARG A 21 -10.17 -3.55 -21.36
N VAL A 22 -9.04 -2.89 -21.11
CA VAL A 22 -8.55 -2.54 -19.77
C VAL A 22 -8.66 -1.04 -19.54
N ALA A 23 -9.31 -0.63 -18.43
CA ALA A 23 -9.23 0.74 -17.95
C ALA A 23 -8.08 0.85 -16.93
N VAL A 24 -7.18 1.81 -17.16
CA VAL A 24 -6.18 2.21 -16.15
C VAL A 24 -6.75 3.42 -15.42
N LEU A 25 -7.13 3.22 -14.15
CA LEU A 25 -7.72 4.25 -13.31
C LEU A 25 -6.61 5.03 -12.60
N PHE A 26 -6.48 6.32 -12.90
CA PHE A 26 -5.51 7.21 -12.28
C PHE A 26 -6.01 8.66 -12.26
N GLY A 27 -5.33 9.55 -11.53
CA GLY A 27 -5.76 10.91 -11.27
C GLY A 27 -6.62 11.01 -10.01
N GLY A 28 -7.94 11.09 -10.15
CA GLY A 28 -8.88 11.19 -9.02
C GLY A 28 -8.81 12.53 -8.28
N ASN A 29 -9.38 12.59 -7.07
CA ASN A 29 -9.54 13.83 -6.31
C ASN A 29 -8.67 13.91 -5.03
N SER A 30 -7.84 12.91 -4.75
CA SER A 30 -6.99 12.91 -3.54
C SER A 30 -5.85 13.93 -3.64
N SER A 31 -5.23 14.24 -2.52
CA SER A 31 -4.01 15.07 -2.46
C SER A 31 -2.82 14.41 -3.19
N GLU A 32 -2.89 13.12 -3.48
CA GLU A 32 -1.84 12.35 -4.18
C GLU A 32 -2.09 12.25 -5.70
N ARG A 33 -3.00 13.09 -6.23
CA ARG A 33 -3.35 13.11 -7.67
C ARG A 33 -2.14 13.17 -8.60
N GLU A 34 -1.16 14.00 -8.30
CA GLU A 34 0.02 14.17 -9.14
C GLU A 34 0.80 12.86 -9.31
N ILE A 35 1.02 12.15 -8.22
CA ILE A 35 1.70 10.85 -8.24
C ILE A 35 0.86 9.79 -8.94
N SER A 36 -0.46 9.85 -8.75
CA SER A 36 -1.39 8.97 -9.46
C SER A 36 -1.33 9.17 -10.97
N LEU A 37 -1.23 10.41 -11.44
CA LEU A 37 -1.07 10.73 -12.87
C LEU A 37 0.27 10.19 -13.42
N LEU A 38 1.37 10.36 -12.68
CA LEU A 38 2.68 9.83 -13.07
C LEU A 38 2.68 8.30 -13.13
N SER A 39 2.19 7.65 -12.08
CA SER A 39 2.11 6.18 -11.99
C SER A 39 1.19 5.62 -13.09
N GLY A 40 0.00 6.20 -13.26
CA GLY A 40 -0.99 5.72 -14.20
C GLY A 40 -0.55 5.85 -15.65
N ASN A 41 0.10 6.95 -16.03
CA ASN A 41 0.64 7.12 -17.38
C ASN A 41 1.76 6.09 -17.66
N ALA A 42 2.68 5.89 -16.73
CA ALA A 42 3.73 4.89 -16.89
C ALA A 42 3.16 3.46 -17.05
N VAL A 43 2.16 3.11 -16.24
CA VAL A 43 1.45 1.82 -16.35
C VAL A 43 0.73 1.70 -17.70
N LEU A 44 0.02 2.72 -18.13
CA LEU A 44 -0.71 2.74 -19.40
C LEU A 44 0.21 2.49 -20.59
N GLU A 45 1.34 3.19 -20.63
CA GLU A 45 2.36 3.03 -21.67
C GLU A 45 2.96 1.61 -21.65
N ALA A 46 3.28 1.10 -20.47
CA ALA A 46 3.84 -0.25 -20.32
C ALA A 46 2.87 -1.35 -20.77
N LEU A 47 1.58 -1.24 -20.42
CA LEU A 47 0.56 -2.19 -20.88
C LEU A 47 0.37 -2.14 -22.40
N ARG A 48 0.31 -0.95 -22.98
CA ARG A 48 0.20 -0.76 -24.44
C ARG A 48 1.41 -1.29 -25.19
N SER A 49 2.62 -1.11 -24.66
CA SER A 49 3.85 -1.65 -25.27
C SER A 49 3.84 -3.17 -25.40
N ARG A 50 3.04 -3.85 -24.57
CA ARG A 50 2.83 -5.31 -24.60
C ARG A 50 1.57 -5.73 -25.37
N GLY A 51 0.94 -4.82 -26.11
CA GLY A 51 -0.23 -5.11 -26.95
C GLY A 51 -1.56 -5.22 -26.22
N ILE A 52 -1.63 -4.78 -24.95
CA ILE A 52 -2.90 -4.75 -24.21
C ILE A 52 -3.74 -3.55 -24.68
N ASP A 53 -5.04 -3.77 -24.91
CA ASP A 53 -6.03 -2.72 -25.22
C ASP A 53 -6.33 -1.89 -23.96
N ALA A 54 -5.35 -1.06 -23.55
CA ALA A 54 -5.39 -0.26 -22.32
C ALA A 54 -5.75 1.20 -22.60
N HIS A 55 -6.65 1.75 -21.78
CA HIS A 55 -7.18 3.11 -21.91
C HIS A 55 -7.08 3.87 -20.59
N ALA A 56 -6.76 5.16 -20.66
CA ALA A 56 -6.80 6.05 -19.51
C ALA A 56 -8.26 6.25 -19.04
N PHE A 57 -8.44 6.26 -17.71
CA PHE A 57 -9.71 6.56 -17.09
C PHE A 57 -9.48 7.39 -15.81
N ASP A 58 -9.84 8.65 -15.83
CA ASP A 58 -9.77 9.51 -14.65
C ASP A 58 -11.17 9.64 -14.03
N PRO A 59 -11.40 9.08 -12.82
CA PRO A 59 -12.71 9.14 -12.16
C PRO A 59 -13.10 10.55 -11.68
N ARG A 60 -12.21 11.52 -11.78
CA ARG A 60 -12.53 12.94 -11.60
C ARG A 60 -13.39 13.47 -12.74
N ASP A 61 -13.09 13.02 -13.96
CA ASP A 61 -13.66 13.57 -15.19
C ASP A 61 -14.74 12.63 -15.78
N LEU A 62 -14.68 11.32 -15.45
CA LEU A 62 -15.55 10.28 -15.98
C LEU A 62 -16.28 9.54 -14.83
N PRO A 63 -17.61 9.39 -14.87
CA PRO A 63 -18.33 8.61 -13.91
C PRO A 63 -17.98 7.11 -14.02
N LEU A 64 -17.90 6.40 -12.90
CA LEU A 64 -17.56 4.96 -12.89
C LEU A 64 -18.54 4.10 -13.70
N SER A 65 -19.79 4.55 -13.92
CA SER A 65 -20.76 3.90 -14.81
C SER A 65 -20.25 3.74 -16.24
N ASP A 66 -19.35 4.63 -16.68
CA ASP A 66 -18.77 4.58 -18.03
C ASP A 66 -17.85 3.39 -18.25
N LEU A 67 -17.37 2.76 -17.17
CA LEU A 67 -16.69 1.47 -17.28
C LEU A 67 -17.56 0.39 -17.92
N ILE A 68 -18.86 0.40 -17.65
CA ILE A 68 -19.84 -0.54 -18.21
C ILE A 68 -20.23 -0.11 -19.63
N THR A 69 -20.60 1.17 -19.84
CA THR A 69 -21.07 1.65 -21.14
C THR A 69 -19.98 1.57 -22.21
N ALA A 70 -18.72 1.80 -21.82
CA ALA A 70 -17.55 1.62 -22.68
C ALA A 70 -17.03 0.18 -22.75
N ARG A 71 -17.70 -0.76 -22.08
CA ARG A 71 -17.40 -2.21 -22.10
C ARG A 71 -15.98 -2.55 -21.65
N PHE A 72 -15.49 -1.92 -20.58
CA PHE A 72 -14.25 -2.35 -19.97
C PHE A 72 -14.44 -3.71 -19.27
N GLU A 73 -13.53 -4.63 -19.52
CA GLU A 73 -13.60 -5.99 -18.97
C GLU A 73 -12.84 -6.09 -17.64
N ARG A 74 -11.91 -5.17 -17.39
CA ARG A 74 -11.15 -5.09 -16.13
C ARG A 74 -10.50 -3.73 -15.91
N VAL A 75 -10.08 -3.53 -14.69
CA VAL A 75 -9.47 -2.28 -14.21
C VAL A 75 -8.08 -2.55 -13.65
N TRP A 76 -7.11 -1.74 -14.06
CA TRP A 76 -5.85 -1.55 -13.39
C TRP A 76 -5.95 -0.31 -12.49
N ILE A 77 -5.79 -0.43 -11.16
CA ILE A 77 -5.94 0.68 -10.23
C ILE A 77 -4.57 1.30 -9.95
N ALA A 78 -4.40 2.58 -10.32
CA ALA A 78 -3.23 3.44 -10.05
C ALA A 78 -3.64 4.74 -9.32
N LEU A 79 -4.77 4.71 -8.60
CA LEU A 79 -5.24 5.80 -7.75
C LEU A 79 -4.59 5.69 -6.38
N HIS A 80 -4.07 6.80 -5.86
CA HIS A 80 -3.43 6.86 -4.56
C HIS A 80 -4.27 7.66 -3.55
N GLY A 81 -4.12 7.31 -2.27
CA GLY A 81 -4.81 7.96 -1.16
C GLY A 81 -6.31 7.64 -1.06
N PRO A 82 -7.06 8.46 -0.30
CA PRO A 82 -8.49 8.26 -0.08
C PRO A 82 -9.29 8.20 -1.38
N GLY A 83 -10.25 7.28 -1.45
CA GLY A 83 -11.05 7.00 -2.65
C GLY A 83 -10.38 6.04 -3.64
N GLY A 84 -9.07 5.76 -3.51
CA GLY A 84 -8.33 4.78 -4.32
C GLY A 84 -7.88 3.57 -3.52
N GLU A 85 -7.34 3.81 -2.31
CA GLU A 85 -6.69 2.81 -1.47
C GLU A 85 -7.53 2.36 -0.26
N ASP A 86 -8.65 3.00 0.01
CA ASP A 86 -9.47 2.83 1.23
C ASP A 86 -10.61 1.81 1.11
N GLY A 87 -10.74 1.12 -0.02
CA GLY A 87 -11.81 0.16 -0.28
C GLY A 87 -13.06 0.76 -0.94
N THR A 88 -13.19 2.07 -1.02
CA THR A 88 -14.35 2.75 -1.62
C THR A 88 -14.47 2.45 -3.11
N LEU A 89 -13.40 2.64 -3.87
CA LEU A 89 -13.36 2.29 -5.30
C LEU A 89 -13.58 0.80 -5.51
N GLN A 90 -12.91 -0.03 -4.72
CA GLN A 90 -13.01 -1.48 -4.81
C GLN A 90 -14.47 -1.93 -4.61
N GLY A 91 -15.19 -1.33 -3.64
CA GLY A 91 -16.61 -1.60 -3.41
C GLY A 91 -17.49 -1.18 -4.59
N ALA A 92 -17.21 -0.03 -5.20
CA ALA A 92 -17.92 0.40 -6.40
C ALA A 92 -17.69 -0.56 -7.57
N LEU A 93 -16.45 -0.99 -7.82
CA LEU A 93 -16.11 -1.96 -8.86
C LEU A 93 -16.76 -3.33 -8.62
N GLU A 94 -16.84 -3.78 -7.35
CA GLU A 94 -17.54 -5.01 -6.99
C GLU A 94 -19.04 -4.91 -7.29
N CYS A 95 -19.67 -3.76 -6.98
CA CYS A 95 -21.09 -3.53 -7.30
C CYS A 95 -21.33 -3.48 -8.83
N LEU A 96 -20.41 -2.90 -9.58
CA LEU A 96 -20.46 -2.85 -11.04
C LEU A 96 -20.12 -4.20 -11.70
N GLY A 97 -19.50 -5.13 -10.97
CA GLY A 97 -19.08 -6.43 -11.50
C GLY A 97 -17.86 -6.34 -12.42
N VAL A 98 -17.03 -5.31 -12.29
CA VAL A 98 -15.83 -5.10 -13.10
C VAL A 98 -14.60 -5.59 -12.33
N PRO A 99 -13.90 -6.66 -12.77
CA PRO A 99 -12.67 -7.16 -12.15
C PRO A 99 -11.57 -6.10 -12.11
N TYR A 100 -10.76 -6.13 -11.05
CA TYR A 100 -9.72 -5.14 -10.83
C TYR A 100 -8.47 -5.75 -10.19
N THR A 101 -7.36 -5.04 -10.27
CA THR A 101 -6.05 -5.44 -9.72
C THR A 101 -5.97 -5.27 -8.20
N GLY A 102 -5.24 -6.15 -7.53
CA GLY A 102 -4.83 -5.98 -6.15
C GLY A 102 -5.88 -6.34 -5.09
N SER A 103 -5.81 -5.67 -3.96
CA SER A 103 -6.60 -5.95 -2.77
C SER A 103 -8.08 -5.59 -2.95
N GLY A 104 -8.97 -6.35 -2.28
CA GLY A 104 -10.40 -6.04 -2.24
C GLY A 104 -10.76 -5.01 -1.18
N VAL A 105 -12.06 -4.81 -1.00
CA VAL A 105 -12.62 -3.81 -0.08
C VAL A 105 -11.99 -3.90 1.32
N MET A 106 -12.02 -5.09 1.92
CA MET A 106 -11.52 -5.30 3.28
C MET A 106 -10.02 -5.05 3.38
N GLY A 107 -9.21 -5.65 2.48
CA GLY A 107 -7.76 -5.49 2.51
C GLY A 107 -7.31 -4.06 2.26
N SER A 108 -7.98 -3.34 1.37
CA SER A 108 -7.72 -1.92 1.12
C SER A 108 -8.09 -1.05 2.34
N ALA A 109 -9.29 -1.24 2.89
CA ALA A 109 -9.74 -0.47 4.05
C ALA A 109 -8.87 -0.69 5.31
N ILE A 110 -8.46 -1.93 5.55
CA ILE A 110 -7.56 -2.26 6.68
C ILE A 110 -6.16 -1.73 6.40
N GLY A 111 -5.62 -1.91 5.19
CA GLY A 111 -4.28 -1.42 4.82
C GLY A 111 -4.14 0.09 4.99
N MET A 112 -5.21 0.85 4.69
CA MET A 112 -5.23 2.30 4.89
C MET A 112 -5.26 2.71 6.37
N ASP A 113 -5.79 1.86 7.26
CA ASP A 113 -5.90 2.13 8.70
C ASP A 113 -4.72 1.52 9.47
N LYS A 114 -3.72 2.36 9.78
CA LYS A 114 -2.50 1.94 10.50
C LYS A 114 -2.81 1.27 11.84
N LEU A 115 -3.80 1.78 12.58
CA LEU A 115 -4.12 1.26 13.90
C LEU A 115 -4.77 -0.14 13.83
N ARG A 116 -5.69 -0.35 12.87
CA ARG A 116 -6.30 -1.66 12.65
C ARG A 116 -5.29 -2.65 12.08
N THR A 117 -4.45 -2.22 11.14
CA THR A 117 -3.33 -3.01 10.60
C THR A 117 -2.40 -3.48 11.72
N LYS A 118 -1.96 -2.59 12.64
CA LYS A 118 -1.11 -2.96 13.79
C LYS A 118 -1.77 -4.01 14.68
N ARG A 119 -3.06 -3.85 15.00
CA ARG A 119 -3.80 -4.81 15.85
C ARG A 119 -3.89 -6.19 15.20
N LEU A 120 -4.18 -6.26 13.91
CA LEU A 120 -4.24 -7.53 13.18
C LEU A 120 -2.86 -8.16 13.01
N ALA A 121 -1.83 -7.36 12.73
CA ALA A 121 -0.45 -7.81 12.67
C ALA A 121 0.00 -8.47 13.98
N LEU A 122 -0.25 -7.83 15.14
CA LEU A 122 0.03 -8.41 16.45
C LEU A 122 -0.69 -9.74 16.67
N ALA A 123 -1.97 -9.82 16.30
CA ALA A 123 -2.75 -11.06 16.42
C ALA A 123 -2.20 -12.19 15.52
N ALA A 124 -1.55 -11.84 14.41
CA ALA A 124 -0.88 -12.76 13.49
C ALA A 124 0.60 -13.04 13.86
N GLY A 125 1.08 -12.53 14.98
CA GLY A 125 2.47 -12.70 15.41
C GLY A 125 3.49 -11.82 14.68
N VAL A 126 3.05 -10.81 13.93
CA VAL A 126 3.92 -9.84 13.28
C VAL A 126 4.22 -8.69 14.24
N PRO A 127 5.51 -8.47 14.60
CA PRO A 127 5.88 -7.40 15.52
C PRO A 127 5.58 -6.01 14.94
N THR A 128 5.07 -5.13 15.79
CA THR A 128 4.92 -3.69 15.51
C THR A 128 5.24 -2.90 16.77
N ALA A 129 5.54 -1.62 16.64
CA ALA A 129 5.77 -0.76 17.78
C ALA A 129 4.55 -0.72 18.71
N ASP A 130 4.77 -0.63 20.01
CA ASP A 130 3.68 -0.38 20.97
C ASP A 130 2.98 0.95 20.64
N PHE A 131 1.73 1.11 21.06
CA PHE A 131 0.98 2.32 20.72
C PHE A 131 -0.08 2.64 21.77
N VAL A 132 -0.43 3.92 21.85
CA VAL A 132 -1.53 4.45 22.67
C VAL A 132 -2.43 5.30 21.79
N VAL A 133 -3.74 5.00 21.79
CA VAL A 133 -4.74 5.84 21.11
C VAL A 133 -4.94 7.11 21.95
N LEU A 134 -4.87 8.26 21.30
CA LEU A 134 -5.07 9.56 21.92
C LEU A 134 -6.47 10.09 21.58
N GLN A 135 -7.30 10.33 22.58
CA GLN A 135 -8.64 10.91 22.44
C GLN A 135 -8.70 12.35 22.99
N GLY A 136 -7.72 12.71 23.83
CA GLY A 136 -7.64 14.02 24.45
C GLY A 136 -6.52 14.10 25.48
N SER A 137 -6.48 15.20 26.23
CA SER A 137 -5.39 15.51 27.17
C SER A 137 -5.23 14.48 28.30
N ALA A 138 -6.30 13.76 28.67
CA ALA A 138 -6.24 12.70 29.68
C ALA A 138 -5.33 11.52 29.29
N ASP A 139 -5.08 11.34 27.98
CA ASP A 139 -4.25 10.24 27.48
C ASP A 139 -2.76 10.60 27.39
N PHE A 140 -2.38 11.88 27.54
CA PHE A 140 -1.01 12.33 27.25
C PHE A 140 0.01 11.79 28.25
N GLU A 141 -0.26 11.94 29.55
CA GLU A 141 0.64 11.43 30.59
C GLU A 141 0.76 9.89 30.56
N PRO A 142 -0.34 9.11 30.48
CA PRO A 142 -0.28 7.67 30.27
C PRO A 142 0.49 7.25 29.02
N ALA A 143 0.36 7.99 27.92
CA ALA A 143 1.10 7.69 26.69
C ALA A 143 2.61 7.91 26.88
N ILE A 144 3.02 8.99 27.52
CA ILE A 144 4.44 9.27 27.79
C ILE A 144 5.01 8.24 28.78
N GLU A 145 4.26 7.88 29.82
CA GLU A 145 4.70 6.85 30.79
C GLU A 145 4.92 5.49 30.15
N ARG A 146 4.03 5.10 29.24
CA ARG A 146 4.08 3.80 28.56
C ARG A 146 5.11 3.75 27.44
N LEU A 147 5.08 4.75 26.54
CA LEU A 147 5.84 4.73 25.28
C LEU A 147 7.25 5.30 25.43
N LYS A 148 7.46 6.19 26.43
CA LYS A 148 8.67 6.99 26.65
C LYS A 148 8.92 7.98 25.49
N LEU A 149 9.67 9.02 25.78
CA LEU A 149 10.13 9.99 24.79
C LEU A 149 11.48 9.57 24.18
N PRO A 150 11.76 9.88 22.93
CA PRO A 150 10.85 10.56 21.99
C PRO A 150 9.77 9.59 21.46
N LEU A 151 8.60 10.16 21.13
CA LEU A 151 7.50 9.43 20.50
C LEU A 151 7.07 10.12 19.21
N ILE A 152 6.21 9.45 18.44
CA ILE A 152 5.62 10.00 17.23
C ILE A 152 4.10 9.93 17.32
N VAL A 153 3.43 11.06 17.04
CA VAL A 153 1.97 11.15 16.94
C VAL A 153 1.57 11.04 15.47
N LYS A 154 0.55 10.24 15.20
CA LYS A 154 0.09 9.94 13.82
C LYS A 154 -1.43 9.93 13.72
N PRO A 155 -2.00 10.51 12.65
CA PRO A 155 -3.36 10.14 12.23
C PRO A 155 -3.35 8.71 11.67
N ALA A 156 -4.44 7.96 11.86
CA ALA A 156 -4.47 6.53 11.54
C ALA A 156 -4.57 6.23 10.04
N THR A 157 -5.28 7.08 9.28
CA THR A 157 -5.62 6.80 7.87
C THR A 157 -4.97 7.74 6.85
N GLN A 158 -4.09 8.66 7.29
CA GLN A 158 -3.37 9.55 6.39
C GLN A 158 -2.14 8.86 5.79
N GLY A 159 -1.97 9.00 4.47
CA GLY A 159 -0.79 8.56 3.73
C GLY A 159 0.38 9.56 3.80
N SER A 160 1.52 9.16 3.23
CA SER A 160 2.66 10.05 2.92
C SER A 160 3.18 10.90 4.08
N SER A 161 3.11 10.38 5.31
CA SER A 161 3.56 11.05 6.54
C SER A 161 2.83 12.36 6.88
N VAL A 162 1.66 12.62 6.27
CA VAL A 162 0.85 13.81 6.54
C VAL A 162 0.34 13.78 7.98
N GLY A 163 0.51 14.88 8.72
CA GLY A 163 0.06 15.02 10.10
C GLY A 163 0.89 14.26 11.15
N MET A 164 2.00 13.63 10.75
CA MET A 164 2.92 12.96 11.67
C MET A 164 3.83 13.99 12.36
N THR A 165 3.97 13.88 13.69
CA THR A 165 4.82 14.78 14.47
C THR A 165 5.67 13.97 15.45
N ARG A 166 7.00 14.16 15.40
CA ARG A 166 7.92 13.65 16.41
C ARG A 166 7.89 14.57 17.64
N VAL A 167 7.69 13.98 18.81
CA VAL A 167 7.58 14.64 20.10
C VAL A 167 8.80 14.26 20.95
N GLU A 168 9.63 15.25 21.26
CA GLU A 168 10.84 15.05 22.07
C GLU A 168 10.63 15.43 23.53
N ARG A 169 9.67 16.31 23.82
CA ARG A 169 9.36 16.83 25.15
C ARG A 169 7.87 16.71 25.42
N ALA A 170 7.51 16.41 26.67
CA ALA A 170 6.11 16.23 27.08
C ALA A 170 5.20 17.41 26.70
N GLU A 171 5.75 18.63 26.80
CA GLU A 171 5.04 19.88 26.49
C GLU A 171 4.67 20.05 25.02
N ASP A 172 5.30 19.28 24.10
CA ASP A 172 5.02 19.34 22.67
C ASP A 172 3.86 18.39 22.27
N LEU A 173 3.47 17.44 23.14
CA LEU A 173 2.44 16.42 22.82
C LEU A 173 1.06 17.03 22.55
N PRO A 174 0.57 18.06 23.27
CA PRO A 174 -0.71 18.69 22.97
C PRO A 174 -0.77 19.30 21.56
N SER A 175 0.29 19.96 21.12
CA SER A 175 0.36 20.55 19.77
C SER A 175 0.44 19.49 18.67
N ALA A 176 1.19 18.41 18.88
CA ALA A 176 1.27 17.27 17.98
C ALA A 176 -0.08 16.57 17.83
N PHE A 177 -0.80 16.37 18.94
CA PHE A 177 -2.15 15.83 18.93
C PHE A 177 -3.13 16.76 18.17
N ALA A 178 -3.09 18.07 18.43
CA ALA A 178 -3.95 19.04 17.76
C ALA A 178 -3.72 19.05 16.24
N ALA A 179 -2.46 18.97 15.80
CA ALA A 179 -2.12 18.89 14.38
C ALA A 179 -2.69 17.63 13.72
N ALA A 180 -2.50 16.46 14.33
CA ALA A 180 -3.02 15.19 13.80
C ALA A 180 -4.56 15.15 13.84
N SER A 181 -5.19 15.59 14.94
CA SER A 181 -6.64 15.56 15.11
C SER A 181 -7.39 16.57 14.23
N SER A 182 -6.71 17.59 13.71
CA SER A 182 -7.30 18.49 12.70
C SER A 182 -7.54 17.80 11.35
N LEU A 183 -6.86 16.70 11.09
CA LEU A 183 -6.97 15.91 9.85
C LEU A 183 -7.95 14.76 10.00
N GLU A 184 -7.98 14.13 11.18
CA GLU A 184 -8.84 12.98 11.42
C GLU A 184 -9.02 12.74 12.93
N SER A 185 -10.14 12.10 13.29
CA SER A 185 -10.49 11.85 14.70
C SER A 185 -9.71 10.72 15.36
N LEU A 186 -9.17 9.77 14.57
CA LEU A 186 -8.42 8.64 15.08
C LEU A 186 -6.92 8.93 15.07
N VAL A 187 -6.40 9.31 16.24
CA VAL A 187 -4.99 9.65 16.44
C VAL A 187 -4.36 8.69 17.43
N PHE A 188 -3.11 8.31 17.20
CA PHE A 188 -2.35 7.48 18.13
C PHE A 188 -0.89 7.92 18.21
N ALA A 189 -0.25 7.54 19.31
CA ALA A 189 1.18 7.72 19.54
C ALA A 189 1.88 6.37 19.57
N GLU A 190 3.13 6.33 19.14
CA GLU A 190 4.05 5.19 19.27
C GLU A 190 5.47 5.66 19.59
N PRO A 191 6.37 4.79 20.13
CA PRO A 191 7.76 5.16 20.36
C PRO A 191 8.43 5.57 19.03
N TRP A 192 9.29 6.56 19.08
CA TRP A 192 10.21 6.85 17.99
C TRP A 192 11.25 5.75 17.87
N ILE A 193 11.34 5.10 16.72
CA ILE A 193 12.30 4.03 16.45
C ILE A 193 13.49 4.61 15.69
N PRO A 194 14.67 4.74 16.32
CA PRO A 194 15.85 5.36 15.69
C PRO A 194 16.62 4.38 14.80
N GLY A 195 15.90 3.62 14.01
CA GLY A 195 16.49 2.57 13.17
C GLY A 195 16.41 2.87 11.68
N LYS A 196 16.80 1.87 10.88
CA LYS A 196 16.70 1.95 9.41
C LYS A 196 15.32 1.50 8.96
N GLU A 197 14.83 2.13 7.93
CA GLU A 197 13.59 1.75 7.27
C GLU A 197 13.85 0.68 6.21
N TYR A 198 12.98 -0.33 6.18
CA TYR A 198 12.98 -1.39 5.19
C TYR A 198 11.60 -1.54 4.59
N THR A 199 11.56 -1.93 3.33
CA THR A 199 10.32 -2.24 2.66
C THR A 199 10.42 -3.55 1.90
N VAL A 200 9.31 -4.28 1.85
CA VAL A 200 9.16 -5.52 1.10
C VAL A 200 7.99 -5.40 0.14
N ALA A 201 8.28 -5.48 -1.15
CA ALA A 201 7.24 -5.57 -2.17
C ALA A 201 6.68 -6.99 -2.25
N LEU A 202 5.38 -7.08 -2.48
CA LEU A 202 4.63 -8.33 -2.59
C LEU A 202 3.97 -8.39 -3.97
N LEU A 203 4.10 -9.53 -4.64
CA LEU A 203 3.53 -9.75 -5.97
C LEU A 203 3.04 -11.19 -6.10
N GLN A 204 1.73 -11.37 -6.32
CA GLN A 204 1.10 -12.67 -6.59
C GLN A 204 1.41 -13.75 -5.52
N GLY A 205 1.46 -13.34 -4.24
CA GLY A 205 1.74 -14.24 -3.12
C GLY A 205 3.23 -14.45 -2.82
N GLU A 206 4.12 -13.80 -3.56
CA GLU A 206 5.56 -13.86 -3.34
C GLU A 206 6.08 -12.53 -2.76
N ALA A 207 7.02 -12.60 -1.81
CA ALA A 207 7.75 -11.45 -1.32
C ALA A 207 9.02 -11.26 -2.16
N LEU A 208 9.21 -10.09 -2.74
CA LEU A 208 10.39 -9.70 -3.49
C LEU A 208 11.55 -9.33 -2.54
N PRO A 209 12.79 -9.17 -3.03
CA PRO A 209 13.91 -8.72 -2.19
C PRO A 209 13.60 -7.43 -1.46
N SER A 210 13.96 -7.37 -0.17
CA SER A 210 13.75 -6.17 0.62
C SER A 210 14.64 -5.02 0.16
N ILE A 211 14.15 -3.80 0.36
CA ILE A 211 14.88 -2.56 0.11
C ILE A 211 15.15 -1.87 1.44
N ARG A 212 16.38 -1.46 1.68
CA ARG A 212 16.74 -0.57 2.77
C ARG A 212 16.71 0.87 2.27
N ILE A 213 16.06 1.74 3.03
CA ILE A 213 15.91 3.17 2.74
C ILE A 213 16.76 3.97 3.72
N GLU A 214 17.58 4.87 3.21
CA GLU A 214 18.36 5.82 3.99
C GLU A 214 18.06 7.24 3.51
N THR A 215 17.36 8.02 4.31
CA THR A 215 17.06 9.43 4.05
C THR A 215 17.82 10.33 5.03
N PRO A 216 18.32 11.49 4.59
CA PRO A 216 18.93 12.49 5.47
C PRO A 216 17.88 13.22 6.33
N LYS A 217 16.58 13.11 6.00
CA LYS A 217 15.48 13.70 6.76
C LYS A 217 15.10 12.86 7.96
N THR A 218 14.39 13.50 8.91
CA THR A 218 13.78 12.81 10.06
C THR A 218 12.76 11.75 9.65
N PHE A 219 12.04 11.99 8.53
CA PHE A 219 11.04 11.06 7.97
C PHE A 219 11.33 10.80 6.50
N TYR A 220 10.96 9.61 6.05
CA TYR A 220 10.78 9.29 4.64
C TYR A 220 9.40 9.80 4.21
N ASP A 221 9.30 11.13 4.12
CA ASP A 221 8.05 11.86 3.82
C ASP A 221 7.76 11.90 2.30
N TYR A 222 6.63 12.51 1.95
CA TYR A 222 6.18 12.67 0.56
C TYR A 222 7.25 13.28 -0.35
N GLU A 223 7.95 14.33 0.12
CA GLU A 223 9.02 14.98 -0.64
C GLU A 223 10.22 14.04 -0.83
N ALA A 224 10.62 13.30 0.23
CA ALA A 224 11.70 12.32 0.16
C ALA A 224 11.36 11.11 -0.73
N LYS A 225 10.05 10.75 -0.83
CA LYS A 225 9.57 9.64 -1.65
C LYS A 225 9.57 9.95 -3.15
N TYR A 226 9.26 11.17 -3.55
CA TYR A 226 8.91 11.45 -4.95
C TYR A 226 9.72 12.58 -5.62
N PHE A 227 10.35 13.47 -4.85
CA PHE A 227 10.95 14.69 -5.39
C PHE A 227 12.41 14.90 -5.01
N ARG A 228 13.01 14.05 -4.16
CA ARG A 228 14.39 14.21 -3.73
C ARG A 228 15.29 13.10 -4.23
N ASP A 229 16.50 13.48 -4.67
CA ASP A 229 17.53 12.56 -5.14
C ASP A 229 18.58 12.17 -4.06
N ASP A 230 18.44 12.72 -2.83
CA ASP A 230 19.36 12.45 -1.73
C ASP A 230 18.96 11.25 -0.85
N THR A 231 17.81 10.65 -1.09
CA THR A 231 17.41 9.37 -0.51
C THR A 231 18.15 8.22 -1.19
N ARG A 232 18.80 7.38 -0.41
CA ARG A 232 19.53 6.21 -0.93
C ARG A 232 18.72 4.93 -0.72
N TYR A 233 18.67 4.14 -1.77
CA TYR A 233 17.98 2.86 -1.80
C TYR A 233 18.98 1.74 -2.04
N PHE A 234 18.92 0.69 -1.23
CA PHE A 234 19.75 -0.49 -1.35
C PHE A 234 18.87 -1.70 -1.63
N CYS A 235 18.93 -2.24 -2.84
CA CYS A 235 18.18 -3.41 -3.27
C CYS A 235 19.10 -4.42 -3.97
N PRO A 236 19.30 -5.63 -3.39
CA PRO A 236 18.82 -6.10 -2.09
C PRO A 236 19.33 -5.27 -0.90
N SER A 237 18.62 -5.31 0.21
CA SER A 237 18.81 -4.43 1.36
C SER A 237 20.16 -4.54 2.09
N GLY A 238 20.91 -5.63 1.82
CA GLY A 238 22.16 -5.97 2.48
C GLY A 238 21.98 -6.72 3.82
N LEU A 239 20.78 -7.19 4.13
CA LEU A 239 20.55 -8.12 5.24
C LEU A 239 21.19 -9.49 4.92
N GLY A 240 21.66 -10.19 5.97
CA GLY A 240 22.05 -11.59 5.82
C GLY A 240 20.86 -12.48 5.46
N ALA A 241 21.10 -13.63 4.82
CA ALA A 241 20.05 -14.50 4.26
C ALA A 241 18.92 -14.86 5.24
N SER A 242 19.25 -15.15 6.51
CA SER A 242 18.25 -15.48 7.54
C SER A 242 17.38 -14.28 7.90
N ALA A 243 17.97 -13.09 8.07
CA ALA A 243 17.23 -11.86 8.40
C ALA A 243 16.36 -11.41 7.21
N GLU A 244 16.85 -11.52 5.98
CA GLU A 244 16.10 -11.27 4.76
C GLU A 244 14.89 -12.19 4.65
N ALA A 245 15.07 -13.51 4.83
CA ALA A 245 13.98 -14.48 4.81
C ALA A 245 12.95 -14.20 5.91
N HIS A 246 13.41 -13.86 7.11
CA HIS A 246 12.53 -13.52 8.22
C HIS A 246 11.68 -12.28 7.92
N LEU A 247 12.30 -11.19 7.42
CA LEU A 247 11.60 -9.95 7.06
C LEU A 247 10.55 -10.20 5.96
N ARG A 248 10.88 -10.98 4.94
CA ARG A 248 9.95 -11.34 3.85
C ARG A 248 8.77 -12.17 4.36
N ASN A 249 9.00 -13.11 5.27
CA ASN A 249 7.92 -13.91 5.90
C ASN A 249 7.00 -13.03 6.75
N LEU A 250 7.54 -12.07 7.50
CA LEU A 250 6.73 -11.11 8.25
C LEU A 250 5.88 -10.22 7.34
N ALA A 251 6.43 -9.80 6.18
CA ALA A 251 5.69 -9.02 5.20
C ALA A 251 4.50 -9.81 4.61
N LEU A 252 4.70 -11.08 4.27
CA LEU A 252 3.64 -11.98 3.81
C LEU A 252 2.56 -12.16 4.88
N ALA A 253 2.96 -12.45 6.12
CA ALA A 253 2.03 -12.64 7.23
C ALA A 253 1.23 -11.36 7.55
N ALA A 254 1.86 -10.17 7.50
CA ALA A 254 1.18 -8.89 7.70
C ALA A 254 0.15 -8.62 6.60
N PHE A 255 0.52 -8.91 5.34
CA PHE A 255 -0.34 -8.72 4.18
C PHE A 255 -1.57 -9.63 4.22
N GLU A 256 -1.36 -10.90 4.59
CA GLU A 256 -2.43 -11.87 4.79
C GLU A 256 -3.35 -11.47 5.96
N ALA A 257 -2.78 -11.06 7.11
CA ALA A 257 -3.55 -10.63 8.27
C ALA A 257 -4.47 -9.44 7.98
N ALA A 258 -4.04 -8.52 7.12
CA ALA A 258 -4.87 -7.41 6.65
C ALA A 258 -5.93 -7.84 5.62
N GLY A 259 -5.91 -9.07 5.13
CA GLY A 259 -6.75 -9.53 4.03
C GLY A 259 -6.39 -8.87 2.69
N ALA A 260 -5.17 -8.35 2.57
CA ALA A 260 -4.65 -7.80 1.34
C ALA A 260 -4.28 -8.92 0.34
N SER A 261 -4.26 -8.60 -0.95
CA SER A 261 -4.04 -9.62 -1.99
C SER A 261 -3.48 -9.02 -3.28
N GLY A 262 -2.95 -9.91 -4.11
CA GLY A 262 -2.48 -9.62 -5.46
C GLY A 262 -1.10 -8.97 -5.49
N TRP A 263 -0.97 -7.73 -5.06
CA TRP A 263 0.29 -7.00 -4.97
C TRP A 263 0.21 -5.89 -3.93
N GLY A 264 1.35 -5.40 -3.51
CA GLY A 264 1.45 -4.33 -2.52
C GLY A 264 2.84 -4.21 -1.92
N ARG A 265 2.93 -3.54 -0.77
CA ARG A 265 4.18 -3.29 -0.05
C ARG A 265 3.93 -3.29 1.46
N ALA A 266 4.84 -3.87 2.23
CA ALA A 266 4.86 -3.79 3.68
C ALA A 266 6.13 -3.05 4.13
N ASP A 267 5.97 -2.04 4.98
CA ASP A 267 7.04 -1.15 5.44
C ASP A 267 7.37 -1.43 6.90
N PHE A 268 8.66 -1.45 7.23
CA PHE A 268 9.18 -1.82 8.55
C PHE A 268 10.25 -0.86 9.03
N MET A 269 10.28 -0.61 10.33
CA MET A 269 11.46 -0.05 11.01
C MET A 269 12.24 -1.18 11.68
N MET A 270 13.57 -1.14 11.57
CA MET A 270 14.44 -2.03 12.33
C MET A 270 14.77 -1.36 13.66
N ASP A 271 14.46 -2.00 14.80
CA ASP A 271 14.83 -1.45 16.10
C ASP A 271 16.33 -1.61 16.41
N ALA A 272 16.78 -1.08 17.54
CA ALA A 272 18.18 -1.15 17.98
C ALA A 272 18.69 -2.59 18.21
N ALA A 273 17.79 -3.54 18.45
CA ALA A 273 18.10 -4.97 18.59
C ALA A 273 18.08 -5.72 17.24
N GLY A 274 17.83 -5.03 16.14
CA GLY A 274 17.72 -5.63 14.81
C GLY A 274 16.40 -6.37 14.58
N ARG A 275 15.34 -6.06 15.35
CA ARG A 275 14.00 -6.67 15.15
C ARG A 275 13.18 -5.80 14.19
N PRO A 276 12.59 -6.38 13.15
CA PRO A 276 11.69 -5.65 12.26
C PRO A 276 10.34 -5.39 12.95
N LEU A 277 9.89 -4.14 12.89
CA LEU A 277 8.61 -3.68 13.42
C LEU A 277 7.78 -3.11 12.28
N LEU A 278 6.62 -3.71 12.01
CA LEU A 278 5.72 -3.27 10.94
C LEU A 278 5.24 -1.84 11.19
N LEU A 279 5.38 -0.99 10.19
CA LEU A 279 4.84 0.37 10.16
C LEU A 279 3.45 0.41 9.54
N GLU A 280 3.35 -0.06 8.30
CA GLU A 280 2.13 0.01 7.49
C GLU A 280 2.15 -0.99 6.34
N ILE A 281 0.98 -1.19 5.73
CA ILE A 281 0.77 -1.92 4.48
C ILE A 281 0.25 -0.93 3.45
N ASN A 282 0.80 -0.97 2.24
CA ASN A 282 0.35 -0.19 1.11
C ASN A 282 -0.18 -1.13 0.02
N THR A 283 -1.46 -1.00 -0.32
CA THR A 283 -2.15 -1.91 -1.24
C THR A 283 -2.13 -1.43 -2.69
N ILE A 284 -1.78 -0.17 -2.96
CA ILE A 284 -1.60 0.41 -4.31
C ILE A 284 -0.34 1.29 -4.30
N PRO A 285 0.85 0.68 -4.15
CA PRO A 285 2.10 1.44 -4.12
C PRO A 285 2.35 2.16 -5.45
N GLY A 286 3.12 3.26 -5.38
CA GLY A 286 3.50 4.03 -6.55
C GLY A 286 4.19 3.20 -7.63
N MET A 287 3.98 3.59 -8.89
CA MET A 287 4.50 2.95 -10.10
C MET A 287 5.25 3.95 -10.98
N THR A 288 6.07 4.80 -10.35
CA THR A 288 7.01 5.69 -11.04
C THR A 288 8.39 5.06 -11.17
N SER A 289 9.31 5.70 -11.89
CA SER A 289 10.70 5.25 -12.03
C SER A 289 11.46 5.14 -10.69
N HIS A 290 11.07 5.92 -9.68
CA HIS A 290 11.66 5.93 -8.33
C HIS A 290 10.92 5.03 -7.34
N SER A 291 9.83 4.39 -7.76
CA SER A 291 8.99 3.60 -6.87
C SER A 291 9.64 2.28 -6.46
N LEU A 292 9.39 1.88 -5.21
CA LEU A 292 10.07 0.77 -4.55
C LEU A 292 9.66 -0.61 -5.10
N VAL A 293 8.40 -0.80 -5.50
CA VAL A 293 7.95 -2.07 -6.08
C VAL A 293 8.61 -2.34 -7.44
N PRO A 294 8.67 -1.40 -8.39
CA PRO A 294 9.46 -1.55 -9.61
C PRO A 294 10.95 -1.81 -9.34
N MET A 295 11.52 -1.18 -8.31
CA MET A 295 12.92 -1.39 -7.93
C MET A 295 13.16 -2.84 -7.45
N ALA A 296 12.31 -3.36 -6.54
CA ALA A 296 12.39 -4.73 -6.05
C ALA A 296 12.19 -5.77 -7.17
N ALA A 297 11.25 -5.51 -8.07
CA ALA A 297 10.98 -6.37 -9.22
C ALA A 297 12.18 -6.47 -10.17
N ARG A 298 12.81 -5.32 -10.47
CA ARG A 298 14.02 -5.26 -11.31
C ARG A 298 15.19 -6.05 -10.72
N ALA A 299 15.33 -6.06 -9.39
CA ALA A 299 16.39 -6.82 -8.71
C ALA A 299 16.28 -8.34 -8.92
N VAL A 300 15.12 -8.86 -9.31
CA VAL A 300 14.88 -10.27 -9.65
C VAL A 300 14.62 -10.49 -11.15
N GLY A 301 14.98 -9.51 -12.01
CA GLY A 301 14.88 -9.65 -13.47
C GLY A 301 13.47 -9.42 -14.03
N ILE A 302 12.55 -8.87 -13.24
CA ILE A 302 11.20 -8.48 -13.69
C ILE A 302 11.28 -7.00 -14.10
N ASP A 303 11.20 -6.71 -15.40
CA ASP A 303 11.14 -5.35 -15.88
C ASP A 303 9.78 -4.69 -15.59
N PHE A 304 9.68 -3.39 -15.86
CA PHE A 304 8.46 -2.63 -15.55
C PHE A 304 7.24 -3.10 -16.34
N ALA A 305 7.42 -3.47 -17.59
CA ALA A 305 6.33 -3.95 -18.44
C ALA A 305 5.83 -5.34 -17.99
N GLU A 306 6.74 -6.22 -17.59
CA GLU A 306 6.40 -7.51 -17.01
C GLU A 306 5.73 -7.35 -15.63
N LEU A 307 6.21 -6.43 -14.79
CA LEU A 307 5.58 -6.12 -13.50
C LEU A 307 4.13 -5.66 -13.67
N THR A 308 3.88 -4.68 -14.57
CA THR A 308 2.52 -4.19 -14.83
C THR A 308 1.60 -5.27 -15.37
N TRP A 309 2.13 -6.15 -16.21
CA TRP A 309 1.42 -7.32 -16.69
C TRP A 309 1.04 -8.27 -15.56
N ARG A 310 1.99 -8.63 -14.68
CA ARG A 310 1.73 -9.53 -13.54
C ARG A 310 0.77 -8.94 -12.53
N VAL A 311 0.81 -7.63 -12.32
CA VAL A 311 -0.21 -6.95 -11.51
C VAL A 311 -1.58 -7.06 -12.17
N LEU A 312 -1.68 -6.88 -13.50
CA LEU A 312 -2.94 -7.04 -14.22
C LEU A 312 -3.49 -8.47 -14.13
N GLU A 313 -2.64 -9.49 -14.14
CA GLU A 313 -3.05 -10.90 -13.95
C GLU A 313 -3.81 -11.11 -12.63
N THR A 314 -3.53 -10.30 -11.58
CA THR A 314 -4.26 -10.42 -10.30
C THR A 314 -5.75 -10.14 -10.43
N SER A 315 -6.17 -9.42 -11.46
CA SER A 315 -7.59 -9.16 -11.72
C SER A 315 -8.39 -10.42 -12.08
N PHE A 316 -7.75 -11.49 -12.53
CA PHE A 316 -8.42 -12.78 -12.79
C PHE A 316 -8.91 -13.47 -11.52
N THR A 317 -8.36 -13.13 -10.36
CA THR A 317 -8.82 -13.66 -9.07
C THR A 317 -10.18 -13.09 -8.62
N ARG A 318 -10.69 -12.08 -9.33
CA ARG A 318 -11.97 -11.44 -9.04
C ARG A 318 -12.97 -11.79 -10.13
N VAL A 319 -13.89 -12.68 -9.80
CA VAL A 319 -14.88 -13.20 -10.74
C VAL A 319 -16.29 -12.89 -10.26
N PRO A 320 -17.25 -12.72 -11.20
CA PRO A 320 -18.66 -12.62 -10.86
C PRO A 320 -19.14 -13.84 -10.04
N ALA A 321 -19.87 -13.60 -8.97
CA ALA A 321 -20.32 -14.65 -8.04
C ALA A 321 -21.10 -15.79 -8.73
N GLN A 322 -21.79 -15.49 -9.84
CA GLN A 322 -22.52 -16.49 -10.64
C GLN A 322 -21.64 -17.40 -11.49
N GLN A 323 -20.37 -17.05 -11.71
CA GLN A 323 -19.39 -17.86 -12.44
C GLN A 323 -18.51 -18.71 -11.50
N ALA A 324 -18.68 -18.55 -10.20
CA ALA A 324 -17.96 -19.38 -9.24
C ALA A 324 -18.52 -20.82 -9.33
N PRO A 325 -17.67 -21.86 -9.56
CA PRO A 325 -18.15 -23.24 -9.50
C PRO A 325 -18.77 -23.50 -8.12
N ALA A 326 -19.84 -24.30 -8.08
CA ALA A 326 -20.41 -24.73 -6.82
C ALA A 326 -19.30 -25.37 -5.96
N ARG A 327 -19.25 -25.05 -4.66
CA ARG A 327 -18.35 -25.75 -3.74
C ARG A 327 -18.71 -27.23 -3.74
N PRO A 328 -17.73 -28.14 -3.83
CA PRO A 328 -17.99 -29.59 -3.72
C PRO A 328 -18.62 -29.93 -2.39
#